data_43fb3ac982a6574573e1807c70fd62ad
#
_entry.id   43fb3ac982a6574573e1807c70fd62ad
#
_cell.length_a   1.000
_cell.length_b   1.000
_cell.length_c   1.000
_cell.angle_alpha   90.00
_cell.angle_beta   90.00
_cell.angle_gamma   90.00
#
_symmetry.space_group_name_H-M   'P 1'
#
loop_
_entity.id
_entity.type
_entity.pdbx_description
1 polymer ?
#
loop_
_entity_poly.entity_id
_entity_poly.type
_entity_poly.pdbx_seq_one_letter_code
_entity_poly.pdbx_strand_id
1 'polypeptide(L)'
;MKKIAFGILVVLLIAFVGYFIIYPYDYVIRFEANTFPGTINQSIKLWNKTAGVPGSPLVQEDLYHLEQHVQAGDSVHIYNWEITPLTENTSKVTVRIKDRDHSWKNKLLVPFTEAEVERSGVKHITDFVNDLNDHIDLFKVQIDGEAELPSTFYAYVDLKTDQHRKAGGMMDTYLMLSDVLVRSNVTLNGPPMILVDQWDRETDSLEYRFCFPIIRSDNLPQHPDIKYNRIFPKRALKATYNGNYITSDRAWYALLDYAEKNELRVEESPVEVFFNNPNMGGDALQWKAEVYLPFKEEEAG
;
A
#
# COMPACT_ATOMS: atom_id res chain seq x y z
N MET A 1 -60.33 16.33 -7.17
CA MET A 1 -59.06 17.00 -7.46
C MET A 1 -58.19 17.23 -6.22
N LYS A 2 -58.66 17.88 -5.13
CA LYS A 2 -57.80 18.13 -3.93
C LYS A 2 -57.23 16.88 -3.26
N LYS A 3 -57.99 15.76 -3.17
CA LYS A 3 -57.48 14.48 -2.59
C LYS A 3 -56.42 13.81 -3.46
N ILE A 4 -56.54 13.91 -4.78
CA ILE A 4 -55.52 13.35 -5.73
C ILE A 4 -54.23 14.19 -5.65
N ALA A 5 -54.35 15.52 -5.65
CA ALA A 5 -53.19 16.41 -5.50
C ALA A 5 -52.47 16.20 -4.16
N PHE A 6 -53.21 15.98 -3.06
CA PHE A 6 -52.61 15.65 -1.76
C PHE A 6 -51.90 14.30 -1.79
N GLY A 7 -52.48 13.26 -2.42
CA GLY A 7 -51.80 11.97 -2.59
C GLY A 7 -50.52 12.05 -3.38
N ILE A 8 -50.50 12.81 -4.49
CA ILE A 8 -49.29 13.06 -5.28
C ILE A 8 -48.22 13.79 -4.45
N LEU A 9 -48.60 14.80 -3.68
CA LEU A 9 -47.68 15.54 -2.82
C LEU A 9 -47.00 14.62 -1.77
N VAL A 10 -47.80 13.72 -1.15
CA VAL A 10 -47.28 12.76 -0.17
C VAL A 10 -46.29 11.78 -0.82
N VAL A 11 -46.61 11.28 -2.01
CA VAL A 11 -45.68 10.38 -2.76
C VAL A 11 -44.39 11.12 -3.12
N LEU A 12 -44.45 12.36 -3.58
CA LEU A 12 -43.27 13.17 -3.89
C LEU A 12 -42.43 13.45 -2.64
N LEU A 13 -43.08 13.72 -1.50
CA LEU A 13 -42.39 13.93 -0.22
C LEU A 13 -41.67 12.65 0.23
N ILE A 14 -42.32 11.48 0.12
CA ILE A 14 -41.72 10.18 0.45
C ILE A 14 -40.53 9.89 -0.49
N ALA A 15 -40.69 10.14 -1.78
CA ALA A 15 -39.61 9.97 -2.76
C ALA A 15 -38.41 10.91 -2.47
N PHE A 16 -38.73 12.17 -2.12
CA PHE A 16 -37.71 13.16 -1.74
C PHE A 16 -36.94 12.75 -0.47
N VAL A 17 -37.64 12.37 0.58
CA VAL A 17 -37.02 11.88 1.82
C VAL A 17 -36.24 10.60 1.57
N GLY A 18 -36.81 9.67 0.76
CA GLY A 18 -36.14 8.45 0.35
C GLY A 18 -34.82 8.71 -0.39
N TYR A 19 -34.77 9.70 -1.28
CA TYR A 19 -33.57 10.11 -1.98
C TYR A 19 -32.43 10.49 -1.00
N PHE A 20 -32.71 11.29 0.03
CA PHE A 20 -31.72 11.71 1.02
C PHE A 20 -31.22 10.56 1.91
N ILE A 21 -32.05 9.54 2.14
CA ILE A 21 -31.71 8.36 2.96
C ILE A 21 -30.93 7.34 2.14
N ILE A 22 -31.34 7.06 0.90
CA ILE A 22 -30.76 6.04 0.04
C ILE A 22 -29.40 6.50 -0.52
N TYR A 23 -29.25 7.81 -0.80
CA TYR A 23 -28.03 8.40 -1.34
C TYR A 23 -27.36 9.31 -0.30
N PRO A 24 -26.55 8.75 0.63
CA PRO A 24 -25.91 9.52 1.69
C PRO A 24 -24.80 10.45 1.19
N TYR A 25 -24.36 10.29 -0.05
CA TYR A 25 -23.27 11.06 -0.69
C TYR A 25 -23.83 12.15 -1.61
N ASP A 26 -22.99 13.16 -1.86
CA ASP A 26 -23.35 14.29 -2.72
C ASP A 26 -22.90 14.06 -4.17
N TYR A 27 -21.76 13.40 -4.35
CA TYR A 27 -21.19 13.10 -5.64
C TYR A 27 -20.45 11.76 -5.63
N VAL A 28 -20.35 11.08 -6.77
CA VAL A 28 -19.65 9.79 -6.89
C VAL A 28 -18.80 9.79 -8.15
N ILE A 29 -17.52 9.53 -7.98
CA ILE A 29 -16.56 9.37 -9.09
C ILE A 29 -16.15 7.91 -9.17
N ARG A 30 -16.03 7.40 -10.38
CA ARG A 30 -15.54 6.05 -10.66
C ARG A 30 -14.47 6.10 -11.74
N PHE A 31 -13.39 5.35 -11.52
CA PHE A 31 -12.34 5.18 -12.52
C PHE A 31 -11.74 3.77 -12.42
N GLU A 32 -10.99 3.38 -13.42
CA GLU A 32 -10.19 2.15 -13.43
C GLU A 32 -8.71 2.52 -13.39
N ALA A 33 -7.93 1.74 -12.65
CA ALA A 33 -6.50 1.89 -12.54
C ALA A 33 -5.81 0.58 -12.96
N ASN A 34 -4.77 0.68 -13.76
CA ASN A 34 -3.99 -0.47 -14.24
C ASN A 34 -3.01 -0.96 -13.18
N THR A 35 -3.52 -1.25 -11.99
CA THR A 35 -2.72 -1.75 -10.87
C THR A 35 -3.61 -2.50 -9.87
N PHE A 36 -2.98 -3.23 -8.95
CA PHE A 36 -3.64 -3.98 -7.88
C PHE A 36 -4.00 -3.06 -6.67
N PRO A 37 -4.93 -3.48 -5.81
CA PRO A 37 -5.51 -2.64 -4.74
C PRO A 37 -4.47 -2.02 -3.80
N GLY A 38 -3.41 -2.76 -3.43
CA GLY A 38 -2.41 -2.27 -2.49
C GLY A 38 -1.63 -1.05 -2.99
N THR A 39 -1.35 -0.95 -4.30
CA THR A 39 -0.73 0.26 -4.88
C THR A 39 -1.65 1.46 -4.72
N ILE A 40 -2.95 1.30 -4.99
CA ILE A 40 -3.93 2.38 -4.87
C ILE A 40 -4.06 2.81 -3.41
N ASN A 41 -4.20 1.86 -2.48
CA ASN A 41 -4.28 2.11 -1.04
C ASN A 41 -3.08 2.95 -0.56
N GLN A 42 -1.86 2.51 -0.88
CA GLN A 42 -0.64 3.22 -0.50
C GLN A 42 -0.53 4.60 -1.17
N SER A 43 -1.01 4.74 -2.40
CA SER A 43 -1.03 6.03 -3.08
C SER A 43 -2.02 7.00 -2.43
N ILE A 44 -3.19 6.54 -1.98
CA ILE A 44 -4.15 7.34 -1.20
C ILE A 44 -3.52 7.80 0.12
N LYS A 45 -2.82 6.91 0.84
CA LYS A 45 -2.12 7.24 2.08
C LYS A 45 -1.03 8.30 1.88
N LEU A 46 -0.24 8.19 0.81
CA LEU A 46 0.76 9.19 0.46
C LEU A 46 0.12 10.52 0.07
N TRP A 47 -0.93 10.47 -0.76
CA TRP A 47 -1.65 11.67 -1.18
C TRP A 47 -2.33 12.38 -0.01
N ASN A 48 -2.80 11.64 1.00
CA ASN A 48 -3.37 12.22 2.23
C ASN A 48 -2.39 13.12 2.99
N LYS A 49 -1.08 12.90 2.86
CA LYS A 49 -0.07 13.76 3.51
C LYS A 49 -0.06 15.19 2.96
N THR A 50 -0.51 15.38 1.73
CA THR A 50 -0.57 16.69 1.04
C THR A 50 -1.98 17.24 0.91
N ALA A 51 -2.97 16.39 0.64
CA ALA A 51 -4.35 16.76 0.37
C ALA A 51 -5.27 16.63 1.59
N GLY A 52 -4.88 15.86 2.61
CA GLY A 52 -5.66 15.65 3.82
C GLY A 52 -5.74 16.88 4.72
N VAL A 53 -6.81 16.97 5.50
CA VAL A 53 -6.98 18.03 6.50
C VAL A 53 -6.01 17.79 7.66
N PRO A 54 -5.17 18.78 8.03
CA PRO A 54 -4.28 18.67 9.18
C PRO A 54 -5.03 18.27 10.46
N GLY A 55 -4.55 17.25 11.15
CA GLY A 55 -5.17 16.73 12.37
C GLY A 55 -6.38 15.84 12.17
N SER A 56 -6.79 15.58 10.93
CA SER A 56 -7.80 14.56 10.59
C SER A 56 -7.11 13.34 10.00
N PRO A 57 -6.97 12.24 10.75
CA PRO A 57 -6.31 11.05 10.24
C PRO A 57 -7.12 10.42 9.10
N LEU A 58 -6.41 9.81 8.16
CA LEU A 58 -7.03 8.87 7.23
C LEU A 58 -7.46 7.64 8.05
N VAL A 59 -8.70 7.22 7.90
CA VAL A 59 -9.22 6.01 8.52
C VAL A 59 -9.20 4.89 7.48
N GLN A 60 -8.50 3.82 7.78
CA GLN A 60 -8.51 2.61 6.97
C GLN A 60 -9.33 1.54 7.71
N GLU A 61 -10.42 1.07 7.10
CA GLU A 61 -11.19 -0.05 7.62
C GLU A 61 -10.52 -1.39 7.24
N ASP A 62 -10.07 -1.47 5.97
CA ASP A 62 -9.30 -2.58 5.43
C ASP A 62 -8.48 -2.13 4.21
N LEU A 63 -7.90 -3.06 3.45
CA LEU A 63 -7.11 -2.75 2.25
C LEU A 63 -7.94 -2.05 1.16
N TYR A 64 -9.24 -2.29 1.13
CA TYR A 64 -10.16 -1.88 0.07
C TYR A 64 -11.00 -0.65 0.43
N HIS A 65 -11.12 -0.31 1.71
CA HIS A 65 -12.00 0.75 2.21
C HIS A 65 -11.22 1.75 3.06
N LEU A 66 -11.24 3.01 2.62
CA LEU A 66 -10.60 4.13 3.33
C LEU A 66 -11.56 5.32 3.39
N GLU A 67 -11.51 6.05 4.51
CA GLU A 67 -12.15 7.36 4.64
C GLU A 67 -11.08 8.44 4.79
N GLN A 68 -11.19 9.49 3.98
CA GLN A 68 -10.25 10.60 3.93
C GLN A 68 -10.99 11.92 4.02
N HIS A 69 -10.47 12.86 4.80
CA HIS A 69 -10.96 14.23 4.84
C HIS A 69 -10.05 15.13 3.99
N VAL A 70 -10.63 15.78 3.01
CA VAL A 70 -9.91 16.65 2.05
C VAL A 70 -10.41 18.08 2.17
N GLN A 71 -9.48 19.04 2.24
CA GLN A 71 -9.82 20.45 2.25
C GLN A 71 -10.27 20.90 0.85
N ALA A 72 -11.46 21.47 0.76
CA ALA A 72 -12.06 21.96 -0.47
C ALA A 72 -12.56 23.41 -0.26
N GLY A 73 -11.72 24.38 -0.53
CA GLY A 73 -12.00 25.78 -0.24
C GLY A 73 -12.17 26.03 1.26
N ASP A 74 -13.33 26.51 1.66
CA ASP A 74 -13.74 26.76 3.05
C ASP A 74 -14.52 25.60 3.69
N SER A 75 -14.76 24.51 2.96
CA SER A 75 -15.41 23.28 3.43
C SER A 75 -14.45 22.09 3.50
N VAL A 76 -14.86 21.04 4.22
CA VAL A 76 -14.20 19.74 4.27
C VAL A 76 -15.07 18.71 3.56
N HIS A 77 -14.49 18.06 2.57
CA HIS A 77 -15.12 16.95 1.88
C HIS A 77 -14.64 15.61 2.44
N ILE A 78 -15.57 14.72 2.74
CA ILE A 78 -15.30 13.35 3.17
C ILE A 78 -15.33 12.46 1.93
N TYR A 79 -14.19 11.80 1.65
CA TYR A 79 -13.99 10.87 0.55
C TYR A 79 -13.99 9.45 1.09
N ASN A 80 -15.02 8.68 0.73
CA ASN A 80 -15.07 7.25 1.02
C ASN A 80 -14.61 6.50 -0.22
N TRP A 81 -13.43 5.91 -0.11
CA TRP A 81 -12.78 5.14 -1.15
C TRP A 81 -13.18 3.67 -1.05
N GLU A 82 -13.56 3.09 -2.16
CA GLU A 82 -13.80 1.66 -2.32
C GLU A 82 -13.02 1.17 -3.52
N ILE A 83 -12.09 0.23 -3.28
CA ILE A 83 -11.20 -0.35 -4.28
C ILE A 83 -11.68 -1.77 -4.54
N THR A 84 -12.05 -2.09 -5.77
CA THR A 84 -12.53 -3.42 -6.18
C THR A 84 -11.56 -4.01 -7.18
N PRO A 85 -10.86 -5.12 -6.89
CA PRO A 85 -10.01 -5.79 -7.86
C PRO A 85 -10.85 -6.33 -9.02
N LEU A 86 -10.42 -6.08 -10.28
CA LEU A 86 -11.07 -6.61 -11.48
C LEU A 86 -10.27 -7.77 -12.06
N THR A 87 -8.96 -7.58 -12.21
CA THR A 87 -8.00 -8.60 -12.68
C THR A 87 -6.76 -8.58 -11.80
N GLU A 88 -5.75 -9.37 -12.12
CA GLU A 88 -4.47 -9.34 -11.40
C GLU A 88 -3.80 -7.97 -11.41
N ASN A 89 -4.00 -7.18 -12.47
CA ASN A 89 -3.32 -5.91 -12.69
C ASN A 89 -4.27 -4.73 -12.92
N THR A 90 -5.56 -4.88 -12.63
CA THR A 90 -6.53 -3.79 -12.79
C THR A 90 -7.49 -3.76 -11.61
N SER A 91 -7.82 -2.56 -11.18
CA SER A 91 -8.78 -2.32 -10.10
C SER A 91 -9.75 -1.20 -10.49
N LYS A 92 -10.98 -1.32 -10.04
CA LYS A 92 -11.99 -0.27 -10.11
C LYS A 92 -12.00 0.48 -8.79
N VAL A 93 -11.98 1.80 -8.87
CA VAL A 93 -12.09 2.68 -7.70
C VAL A 93 -13.39 3.43 -7.75
N THR A 94 -14.12 3.40 -6.65
CA THR A 94 -15.32 4.21 -6.43
C THR A 94 -15.05 5.17 -5.29
N VAL A 95 -15.15 6.46 -5.55
CA VAL A 95 -14.97 7.52 -4.55
C VAL A 95 -16.32 8.19 -4.31
N ARG A 96 -16.87 8.03 -3.10
CA ARG A 96 -18.11 8.69 -2.67
C ARG A 96 -17.76 9.93 -1.87
N ILE A 97 -18.16 11.08 -2.37
CA ILE A 97 -17.81 12.38 -1.82
C ILE A 97 -19.02 12.98 -1.12
N LYS A 98 -18.79 13.47 0.10
CA LYS A 98 -19.80 14.19 0.89
C LYS A 98 -19.17 15.47 1.43
N ASP A 99 -19.81 16.59 1.16
CA ASP A 99 -19.46 17.85 1.81
C ASP A 99 -19.98 17.82 3.27
N ARG A 100 -19.08 18.00 4.22
CA ARG A 100 -19.43 17.91 5.64
C ARG A 100 -20.46 18.96 6.07
N ASP A 101 -20.35 20.15 5.53
CA ASP A 101 -21.10 21.31 6.01
C ASP A 101 -22.29 21.68 5.10
N HIS A 102 -22.25 21.34 3.79
CA HIS A 102 -23.23 21.78 2.79
C HIS A 102 -23.90 20.63 2.01
N SER A 103 -23.84 19.38 2.49
CA SER A 103 -24.37 18.20 1.79
C SER A 103 -25.82 18.34 1.35
N TRP A 104 -26.70 18.90 2.20
CA TRP A 104 -28.11 19.07 1.83
C TRP A 104 -28.30 20.02 0.64
N LYS A 105 -27.52 21.10 0.57
CA LYS A 105 -27.52 22.05 -0.54
C LYS A 105 -26.97 21.40 -1.82
N ASN A 106 -25.88 20.67 -1.71
CA ASN A 106 -25.27 19.98 -2.84
C ASN A 106 -26.23 18.94 -3.46
N LYS A 107 -26.91 18.13 -2.64
CA LYS A 107 -27.91 17.16 -3.12
C LYS A 107 -29.05 17.77 -3.88
N LEU A 108 -29.43 19.01 -3.55
CA LEU A 108 -30.46 19.75 -4.28
C LEU A 108 -29.92 20.34 -5.59
N LEU A 109 -28.67 20.76 -5.63
CA LEU A 109 -28.07 21.45 -6.77
C LEU A 109 -27.48 20.49 -7.81
N VAL A 110 -26.75 19.44 -7.40
CA VAL A 110 -26.04 18.52 -8.28
C VAL A 110 -26.90 17.97 -9.45
N PRO A 111 -28.19 17.65 -9.28
CA PRO A 111 -29.04 17.19 -10.40
C PRO A 111 -29.32 18.26 -11.46
N PHE A 112 -29.11 19.54 -11.16
CA PHE A 112 -29.56 20.66 -12.02
C PHE A 112 -28.44 21.62 -12.43
N THR A 113 -27.34 21.68 -11.62
CA THR A 113 -26.23 22.59 -11.86
C THR A 113 -24.94 21.94 -11.39
N GLU A 114 -23.82 22.35 -11.96
CA GLU A 114 -22.50 21.96 -11.47
C GLU A 114 -22.27 22.55 -10.08
N ALA A 115 -22.26 21.68 -9.07
CA ALA A 115 -22.02 22.07 -7.68
C ALA A 115 -20.53 22.15 -7.35
N GLU A 116 -20.16 22.88 -6.30
CA GLU A 116 -18.76 23.01 -5.86
C GLU A 116 -18.16 21.65 -5.50
N VAL A 117 -18.94 20.76 -4.85
CA VAL A 117 -18.49 19.40 -4.49
C VAL A 117 -18.15 18.57 -5.72
N GLU A 118 -18.87 18.74 -6.83
CA GLU A 118 -18.57 18.09 -8.10
C GLU A 118 -17.27 18.63 -8.69
N ARG A 119 -17.15 19.95 -8.85
CA ARG A 119 -16.00 20.61 -9.46
C ARG A 119 -14.71 20.33 -8.69
N SER A 120 -14.70 20.51 -7.38
CA SER A 120 -13.53 20.24 -6.55
C SER A 120 -13.22 18.74 -6.48
N GLY A 121 -14.26 17.90 -6.37
CA GLY A 121 -14.11 16.45 -6.38
C GLY A 121 -13.47 15.94 -7.66
N VAL A 122 -13.97 16.34 -8.82
CA VAL A 122 -13.42 15.97 -10.13
C VAL A 122 -11.98 16.44 -10.25
N LYS A 123 -11.66 17.68 -9.86
CA LYS A 123 -10.31 18.20 -9.88
C LYS A 123 -9.36 17.36 -9.01
N HIS A 124 -9.69 17.15 -7.74
CA HIS A 124 -8.84 16.42 -6.80
C HIS A 124 -8.63 14.96 -7.23
N ILE A 125 -9.68 14.30 -7.73
CA ILE A 125 -9.54 12.91 -8.20
C ILE A 125 -8.75 12.85 -9.50
N THR A 126 -8.88 13.84 -10.40
CA THR A 126 -8.06 13.89 -11.61
C THR A 126 -6.58 14.07 -11.26
N ASP A 127 -6.25 14.97 -10.33
CA ASP A 127 -4.88 15.18 -9.85
C ASP A 127 -4.33 13.85 -9.24
N PHE A 128 -5.12 13.19 -8.37
CA PHE A 128 -4.76 11.89 -7.79
C PHE A 128 -4.53 10.81 -8.86
N VAL A 129 -5.39 10.71 -9.88
CA VAL A 129 -5.27 9.72 -10.95
C VAL A 129 -4.01 9.95 -11.78
N ASN A 130 -3.65 11.21 -12.05
CA ASN A 130 -2.42 11.54 -12.73
C ASN A 130 -1.20 11.13 -11.90
N ASP A 131 -1.15 11.49 -10.62
CA ASP A 131 -0.07 11.08 -9.70
C ASP A 131 0.04 9.55 -9.59
N LEU A 132 -1.11 8.84 -9.54
CA LEU A 132 -1.15 7.38 -9.51
C LEU A 132 -0.59 6.78 -10.80
N ASN A 133 -0.96 7.29 -11.97
CA ASN A 133 -0.46 6.81 -13.25
C ASN A 133 1.05 7.03 -13.38
N ASP A 134 1.53 8.23 -13.02
CA ASP A 134 2.96 8.52 -12.99
C ASP A 134 3.70 7.57 -12.05
N HIS A 135 3.10 7.23 -10.90
CA HIS A 135 3.69 6.28 -9.95
C HIS A 135 3.73 4.85 -10.49
N ILE A 136 2.67 4.38 -11.15
CA ILE A 136 2.59 3.02 -11.72
C ILE A 136 3.68 2.79 -12.76
N ASP A 137 4.04 3.81 -13.53
CA ASP A 137 5.08 3.74 -14.56
C ASP A 137 6.51 3.62 -13.99
N LEU A 138 6.71 3.88 -12.68
CA LEU A 138 8.02 3.87 -12.02
C LEU A 138 8.44 2.50 -11.49
N PHE A 139 7.60 1.47 -11.61
CA PHE A 139 7.94 0.12 -11.16
C PHE A 139 7.22 -0.97 -11.98
N LYS A 140 7.71 -2.19 -11.84
CA LYS A 140 7.07 -3.40 -12.37
C LYS A 140 7.09 -4.50 -11.31
N VAL A 141 5.98 -5.22 -11.21
CA VAL A 141 5.87 -6.43 -10.40
C VAL A 141 5.46 -7.58 -11.31
N GLN A 142 6.22 -8.65 -11.25
CA GLN A 142 5.91 -9.91 -11.93
C GLN A 142 5.77 -11.01 -10.89
N ILE A 143 4.62 -11.68 -10.86
CA ILE A 143 4.42 -12.87 -10.04
C ILE A 143 5.12 -14.05 -10.72
N ASP A 144 6.08 -14.65 -10.03
CA ASP A 144 6.86 -15.79 -10.54
C ASP A 144 6.22 -17.13 -10.15
N GLY A 145 5.26 -17.12 -9.20
CA GLY A 145 4.60 -18.30 -8.67
C GLY A 145 5.31 -18.90 -7.46
N GLU A 146 5.16 -20.21 -7.25
CA GLU A 146 5.80 -20.91 -6.14
C GLU A 146 7.31 -21.04 -6.34
N ALA A 147 8.06 -20.81 -5.27
CA ALA A 147 9.51 -20.95 -5.24
C ALA A 147 9.99 -21.42 -3.86
N GLU A 148 11.25 -21.75 -3.76
CA GLU A 148 11.91 -22.01 -2.48
C GLU A 148 12.69 -20.78 -2.03
N LEU A 149 12.41 -20.29 -0.82
CA LEU A 149 13.29 -19.35 -0.12
C LEU A 149 14.48 -20.13 0.41
N PRO A 150 15.71 -19.87 -0.07
CA PRO A 150 16.86 -20.72 0.25
C PRO A 150 17.35 -20.51 1.68
N SER A 151 17.97 -21.56 2.24
CA SER A 151 18.67 -21.44 3.53
C SER A 151 19.79 -20.42 3.45
N THR A 152 19.76 -19.46 4.37
CA THR A 152 20.75 -18.38 4.41
C THR A 152 21.19 -18.09 5.84
N PHE A 153 22.49 -18.09 6.12
CA PHE A 153 23.04 -17.57 7.35
C PHE A 153 23.40 -16.09 7.16
N TYR A 154 23.03 -15.23 8.12
CA TYR A 154 23.13 -13.78 7.93
C TYR A 154 23.49 -13.05 9.23
N ALA A 155 24.17 -11.92 9.07
CA ALA A 155 24.29 -10.86 10.07
C ALA A 155 23.17 -9.85 9.87
N TYR A 156 22.60 -9.29 10.94
CA TYR A 156 21.49 -8.38 10.83
C TYR A 156 21.43 -7.33 11.95
N VAL A 157 20.65 -6.28 11.66
CA VAL A 157 20.24 -5.24 12.62
C VAL A 157 18.72 -5.19 12.62
N ASP A 158 18.12 -5.11 13.81
CA ASP A 158 16.68 -4.90 13.97
C ASP A 158 16.33 -3.44 13.72
N LEU A 159 15.31 -3.20 12.92
CA LEU A 159 14.83 -1.88 12.56
C LEU A 159 13.32 -1.79 12.78
N LYS A 160 12.86 -0.61 13.21
CA LYS A 160 11.44 -0.29 13.33
C LYS A 160 11.19 1.07 12.70
N THR A 161 10.20 1.15 11.80
CA THR A 161 9.87 2.37 11.07
C THR A 161 8.48 2.28 10.47
N ASP A 162 8.07 3.34 9.77
CA ASP A 162 6.92 3.26 8.87
C ASP A 162 7.32 2.59 7.55
N GLN A 163 6.40 1.88 6.91
CA GLN A 163 6.62 1.13 5.68
C GLN A 163 7.31 1.96 4.58
N HIS A 164 6.88 3.22 4.38
CA HIS A 164 7.47 4.10 3.36
C HIS A 164 8.89 4.57 3.68
N ARG A 165 9.36 4.41 4.93
CA ARG A 165 10.73 4.73 5.38
C ARG A 165 11.66 3.51 5.39
N LYS A 166 11.17 2.34 5.01
CA LYS A 166 11.92 1.08 4.98
C LYS A 166 13.28 1.23 4.31
N ALA A 167 13.31 1.76 3.10
CA ALA A 167 14.56 1.94 2.34
C ALA A 167 15.52 2.93 3.01
N GLY A 168 15.00 3.98 3.67
CA GLY A 168 15.81 4.91 4.46
C GLY A 168 16.55 4.21 5.60
N GLY A 169 15.86 3.41 6.41
CA GLY A 169 16.47 2.63 7.48
C GLY A 169 17.54 1.65 6.98
N MET A 170 17.34 1.03 5.82
CA MET A 170 18.36 0.19 5.17
C MET A 170 19.60 1.02 4.79
N MET A 171 19.41 2.18 4.18
CA MET A 171 20.54 3.05 3.77
C MET A 171 21.36 3.57 4.96
N ASP A 172 20.68 3.98 6.03
CA ASP A 172 21.32 4.48 7.26
C ASP A 172 22.17 3.39 7.92
N THR A 173 21.73 2.12 7.84
CA THR A 173 22.38 0.98 8.49
C THR A 173 23.45 0.32 7.61
N TYR A 174 23.32 0.46 6.29
CA TYR A 174 24.16 -0.24 5.31
C TYR A 174 25.67 -0.08 5.55
N LEU A 175 26.13 1.15 5.72
CA LEU A 175 27.56 1.45 5.88
C LEU A 175 28.11 0.86 7.17
N MET A 176 27.39 0.98 8.29
CA MET A 176 27.82 0.43 9.57
C MET A 176 27.92 -1.09 9.50
N LEU A 177 26.88 -1.77 9.03
CA LEU A 177 26.83 -3.22 8.99
C LEU A 177 27.90 -3.79 8.02
N SER A 178 28.05 -3.21 6.82
CA SER A 178 29.03 -3.64 5.85
C SER A 178 30.47 -3.40 6.31
N ASP A 179 30.76 -2.24 6.92
CA ASP A 179 32.10 -1.87 7.39
C ASP A 179 32.60 -2.81 8.51
N VAL A 180 31.74 -3.10 9.50
CA VAL A 180 32.08 -4.05 10.58
C VAL A 180 32.38 -5.43 10.04
N LEU A 181 31.55 -5.94 9.12
CA LEU A 181 31.74 -7.27 8.53
C LEU A 181 33.04 -7.34 7.70
N VAL A 182 33.26 -6.35 6.83
CA VAL A 182 34.45 -6.30 5.95
C VAL A 182 35.74 -6.16 6.76
N ARG A 183 35.79 -5.25 7.74
CA ARG A 183 37.00 -5.09 8.62
C ARG A 183 37.30 -6.32 9.46
N SER A 184 36.30 -7.12 9.76
CA SER A 184 36.43 -8.37 10.49
C SER A 184 36.72 -9.58 9.59
N ASN A 185 36.96 -9.35 8.29
CA ASN A 185 37.19 -10.39 7.27
C ASN A 185 36.06 -11.42 7.18
N VAL A 186 34.81 -11.00 7.43
CA VAL A 186 33.63 -11.85 7.24
C VAL A 186 33.32 -11.93 5.75
N THR A 187 33.20 -13.13 5.23
CA THR A 187 32.86 -13.33 3.82
C THR A 187 31.37 -13.16 3.58
N LEU A 188 31.01 -12.17 2.75
CA LEU A 188 29.63 -11.99 2.29
C LEU A 188 29.24 -13.11 1.33
N ASN A 189 27.99 -13.57 1.41
CA ASN A 189 27.48 -14.73 0.66
C ASN A 189 26.14 -14.43 -0.05
N GLY A 190 26.04 -13.28 -0.66
CA GLY A 190 24.86 -12.89 -1.43
C GLY A 190 24.49 -11.41 -1.28
N PRO A 191 23.45 -10.98 -1.98
CA PRO A 191 22.95 -9.62 -1.91
C PRO A 191 22.28 -9.34 -0.56
N PRO A 192 22.23 -8.06 -0.11
CA PRO A 192 21.52 -7.68 1.11
C PRO A 192 20.03 -8.02 0.98
N MET A 193 19.41 -8.24 2.13
CA MET A 193 17.98 -8.59 2.20
C MET A 193 17.32 -8.00 3.43
N ILE A 194 16.01 -7.96 3.43
CA ILE A 194 15.20 -7.72 4.63
C ILE A 194 14.32 -8.92 4.94
N LEU A 195 14.08 -9.13 6.23
CA LEU A 195 13.07 -10.04 6.74
C LEU A 195 12.09 -9.22 7.57
N VAL A 196 10.85 -9.23 7.18
CA VAL A 196 9.78 -8.56 7.92
C VAL A 196 9.31 -9.46 9.05
N ASP A 197 9.38 -8.95 10.27
CA ASP A 197 8.93 -9.65 11.48
C ASP A 197 7.49 -9.28 11.86
N GLN A 198 7.14 -7.98 11.72
CA GLN A 198 5.81 -7.47 11.96
C GLN A 198 5.47 -6.40 10.94
N TRP A 199 4.27 -6.48 10.40
CA TRP A 199 3.75 -5.53 9.45
C TRP A 199 2.29 -5.22 9.77
N ASP A 200 2.06 -4.01 10.28
CA ASP A 200 0.73 -3.48 10.53
C ASP A 200 0.28 -2.63 9.33
N ARG A 201 -0.67 -3.14 8.56
CA ARG A 201 -1.18 -2.49 7.36
C ARG A 201 -2.11 -1.31 7.63
N GLU A 202 -2.65 -1.20 8.84
CA GLU A 202 -3.53 -0.07 9.23
C GLU A 202 -2.68 1.15 9.57
N THR A 203 -1.67 0.96 10.41
CA THR A 203 -0.79 2.04 10.89
C THR A 203 0.45 2.24 10.03
N ASP A 204 0.71 1.37 9.03
CA ASP A 204 1.94 1.27 8.25
C ASP A 204 3.19 1.03 9.11
N SER A 205 3.05 0.57 10.35
CA SER A 205 4.18 0.25 11.21
C SER A 205 4.87 -1.04 10.75
N LEU A 206 6.19 -0.99 10.69
CA LEU A 206 7.03 -2.07 10.19
C LEU A 206 8.17 -2.36 11.15
N GLU A 207 8.27 -3.61 11.61
CA GLU A 207 9.45 -4.16 12.29
C GLU A 207 10.12 -5.17 11.36
N TYR A 208 11.41 -4.98 11.09
CA TYR A 208 12.14 -5.82 10.15
C TYR A 208 13.62 -5.88 10.48
N ARG A 209 14.27 -6.90 9.98
CA ARG A 209 15.71 -7.08 10.03
C ARG A 209 16.34 -6.70 8.70
N PHE A 210 17.32 -5.81 8.73
CA PHE A 210 18.18 -5.57 7.58
C PHE A 210 19.40 -6.47 7.68
N CYS A 211 19.66 -7.28 6.66
CA CYS A 211 20.52 -8.44 6.72
C CYS A 211 21.57 -8.45 5.60
N PHE A 212 22.76 -8.91 5.95
CA PHE A 212 23.80 -9.32 4.98
C PHE A 212 23.99 -10.83 5.06
N PRO A 213 23.70 -11.59 4.00
CA PRO A 213 24.08 -12.99 3.89
C PRO A 213 25.60 -13.15 4.06
N ILE A 214 26.02 -14.08 4.91
CA ILE A 214 27.44 -14.33 5.20
C ILE A 214 27.74 -15.83 5.25
N ILE A 215 28.99 -16.18 5.03
CA ILE A 215 29.50 -17.53 5.35
C ILE A 215 29.67 -17.62 6.86
N ARG A 216 29.07 -18.64 7.49
CA ARG A 216 29.22 -18.87 8.93
C ARG A 216 30.68 -19.13 9.27
N SER A 217 31.18 -18.44 10.29
CA SER A 217 32.53 -18.57 10.85
C SER A 217 32.46 -18.60 12.35
N ASP A 218 33.46 -19.21 13.01
CA ASP A 218 33.58 -19.19 14.46
C ASP A 218 34.09 -17.84 15.01
N ASN A 219 34.65 -17.00 14.13
CA ASN A 219 35.22 -15.68 14.48
C ASN A 219 34.34 -14.54 14.00
N LEU A 220 33.06 -14.53 14.34
CA LEU A 220 32.15 -13.43 14.02
C LEU A 220 32.39 -12.23 14.95
N PRO A 221 32.41 -10.98 14.41
CA PRO A 221 32.63 -9.79 15.23
C PRO A 221 31.51 -9.61 16.25
N GLN A 222 31.88 -9.16 17.46
CA GLN A 222 30.94 -8.76 18.49
C GLN A 222 30.65 -7.26 18.33
N HIS A 223 29.37 -6.90 18.12
CA HIS A 223 28.89 -5.53 18.05
C HIS A 223 27.52 -5.44 18.75
N PRO A 224 27.22 -4.38 19.50
CA PRO A 224 25.99 -4.30 20.27
C PRO A 224 24.72 -4.39 19.41
N ASP A 225 24.76 -3.88 18.20
CA ASP A 225 23.59 -3.80 17.32
C ASP A 225 23.55 -4.93 16.27
N ILE A 226 24.66 -5.68 16.09
CA ILE A 226 24.73 -6.74 15.08
C ILE A 226 24.46 -8.09 15.70
N LYS A 227 23.50 -8.79 15.15
CA LYS A 227 23.11 -10.14 15.54
C LYS A 227 23.27 -11.10 14.37
N TYR A 228 23.24 -12.40 14.67
CA TYR A 228 23.41 -13.45 13.67
C TYR A 228 22.27 -14.46 13.78
N ASN A 229 21.76 -14.90 12.64
CA ASN A 229 20.71 -15.91 12.59
C ASN A 229 20.75 -16.67 11.26
N ARG A 230 19.86 -17.66 11.10
CA ARG A 230 19.70 -18.43 9.87
C ARG A 230 18.24 -18.49 9.48
N ILE A 231 17.94 -18.25 8.20
CA ILE A 231 16.74 -18.69 7.55
C ILE A 231 16.90 -20.17 7.18
N PHE A 232 15.90 -20.97 7.43
CA PHE A 232 15.80 -22.33 6.91
C PHE A 232 15.01 -22.32 5.60
N PRO A 233 15.20 -23.31 4.71
CA PRO A 233 14.44 -23.36 3.47
C PRO A 233 12.93 -23.37 3.74
N LYS A 234 12.19 -22.54 3.02
CA LYS A 234 10.72 -22.50 3.09
C LYS A 234 10.13 -22.43 1.69
N ARG A 235 9.02 -23.09 1.44
CA ARG A 235 8.20 -22.83 0.26
C ARG A 235 7.57 -21.45 0.38
N ALA A 236 7.56 -20.69 -0.69
CA ALA A 236 7.04 -19.33 -0.71
C ALA A 236 6.40 -19.01 -2.07
N LEU A 237 5.50 -18.06 -2.09
CA LEU A 237 5.19 -17.33 -3.30
C LEU A 237 6.32 -16.35 -3.58
N LYS A 238 6.69 -16.21 -4.85
CA LYS A 238 7.77 -15.31 -5.29
C LYS A 238 7.24 -14.31 -6.31
N ALA A 239 7.74 -13.08 -6.20
CA ALA A 239 7.61 -12.05 -7.23
C ALA A 239 8.97 -11.41 -7.51
N THR A 240 9.14 -10.97 -8.74
CA THR A 240 10.22 -10.08 -9.15
C THR A 240 9.69 -8.65 -9.19
N TYR A 241 10.36 -7.77 -8.46
CA TYR A 241 10.12 -6.33 -8.46
C TYR A 241 11.24 -5.63 -9.23
N ASN A 242 10.88 -4.68 -10.10
CA ASN A 242 11.80 -3.76 -10.74
C ASN A 242 11.32 -2.33 -10.48
N GLY A 243 12.20 -1.49 -9.91
CA GLY A 243 11.87 -0.13 -9.53
C GLY A 243 12.72 0.37 -8.36
N ASN A 244 12.40 1.58 -7.88
CA ASN A 244 13.03 2.12 -6.69
C ASN A 244 12.62 1.31 -5.45
N TYR A 245 13.58 0.90 -4.61
CA TYR A 245 13.31 0.06 -3.43
C TYR A 245 12.49 0.75 -2.33
N ILE A 246 12.28 2.07 -2.43
CA ILE A 246 11.31 2.79 -1.57
C ILE A 246 9.91 2.19 -1.72
N THR A 247 9.57 1.74 -2.93
CA THR A 247 8.25 1.20 -3.27
C THR A 247 8.25 -0.29 -3.58
N SER A 248 9.28 -1.04 -3.18
CA SER A 248 9.34 -2.50 -3.40
C SER A 248 8.27 -3.28 -2.63
N ASP A 249 7.72 -2.69 -1.58
CA ASP A 249 6.56 -3.18 -0.85
C ASP A 249 5.29 -3.35 -1.73
N ARG A 250 5.26 -2.75 -2.93
CA ARG A 250 4.19 -3.01 -3.92
C ARG A 250 4.13 -4.49 -4.29
N ALA A 251 5.27 -5.17 -4.33
CA ALA A 251 5.30 -6.62 -4.56
C ALA A 251 4.69 -7.44 -3.41
N TRP A 252 4.72 -6.95 -2.16
CA TRP A 252 4.06 -7.62 -1.03
C TRP A 252 2.54 -7.69 -1.24
N TYR A 253 1.96 -6.53 -1.61
CA TYR A 253 0.52 -6.44 -1.89
C TYR A 253 0.11 -7.25 -3.12
N ALA A 254 0.96 -7.28 -4.16
CA ALA A 254 0.70 -8.11 -5.33
C ALA A 254 0.69 -9.61 -4.99
N LEU A 255 1.64 -10.06 -4.14
CA LEU A 255 1.69 -11.45 -3.67
C LEU A 255 0.50 -11.79 -2.77
N LEU A 256 0.06 -10.88 -1.89
CA LEU A 256 -1.13 -11.08 -1.06
C LEU A 256 -2.41 -11.17 -1.90
N ASP A 257 -2.59 -10.26 -2.86
CA ASP A 257 -3.73 -10.28 -3.79
C ASP A 257 -3.76 -11.57 -4.62
N TYR A 258 -2.58 -12.01 -5.10
CA TYR A 258 -2.45 -13.28 -5.80
C TYR A 258 -2.78 -14.49 -4.90
N ALA A 259 -2.29 -14.47 -3.66
CA ALA A 259 -2.56 -15.54 -2.68
C ALA A 259 -4.05 -15.64 -2.37
N GLU A 260 -4.72 -14.51 -2.13
CA GLU A 260 -6.16 -14.45 -1.85
C GLU A 260 -6.98 -15.01 -3.03
N LYS A 261 -6.69 -14.57 -4.26
CA LYS A 261 -7.39 -15.03 -5.49
C LYS A 261 -7.20 -16.51 -5.78
N ASN A 262 -6.08 -17.09 -5.36
CA ASN A 262 -5.77 -18.51 -5.56
C ASN A 262 -5.98 -19.37 -4.30
N GLU A 263 -6.62 -18.83 -3.26
CA GLU A 263 -6.92 -19.53 -1.99
C GLU A 263 -5.67 -20.09 -1.30
N LEU A 264 -4.51 -19.41 -1.45
CA LEU A 264 -3.24 -19.84 -0.88
C LEU A 264 -3.03 -19.22 0.51
N ARG A 265 -2.58 -20.03 1.46
CA ARG A 265 -2.30 -19.58 2.83
C ARG A 265 -0.84 -19.17 2.96
N VAL A 266 -0.59 -17.87 3.13
CA VAL A 266 0.74 -17.30 3.26
C VAL A 266 0.94 -16.60 4.61
N GLU A 267 2.21 -16.54 5.06
CA GLU A 267 2.62 -15.72 6.21
C GLU A 267 2.70 -14.25 5.74
N GLU A 268 2.27 -13.30 6.57
CA GLU A 268 2.37 -11.86 6.27
C GLU A 268 3.75 -11.31 6.68
N SER A 269 4.80 -12.07 6.41
CA SER A 269 6.19 -11.78 6.76
C SER A 269 7.08 -11.87 5.52
N PRO A 270 6.99 -10.88 4.60
CA PRO A 270 7.76 -10.91 3.37
C PRO A 270 9.28 -10.85 3.60
N VAL A 271 10.00 -11.51 2.70
CA VAL A 271 11.46 -11.43 2.59
C VAL A 271 11.79 -10.79 1.25
N GLU A 272 12.61 -9.72 1.25
CA GLU A 272 13.09 -9.08 0.02
C GLU A 272 14.59 -9.26 -0.11
N VAL A 273 15.05 -9.59 -1.32
CA VAL A 273 16.47 -9.73 -1.67
C VAL A 273 16.80 -8.70 -2.75
N PHE A 274 17.80 -7.82 -2.50
CA PHE A 274 18.11 -6.65 -3.33
C PHE A 274 19.36 -6.85 -4.16
N PHE A 275 19.24 -6.90 -5.48
CA PHE A 275 20.36 -7.22 -6.38
C PHE A 275 21.17 -6.01 -6.85
N ASN A 276 20.68 -4.80 -6.64
CA ASN A 276 21.35 -3.58 -7.03
C ASN A 276 21.62 -2.68 -5.82
N ASN A 277 22.65 -1.85 -5.92
CA ASN A 277 22.96 -0.84 -4.92
C ASN A 277 22.49 0.54 -5.42
N PRO A 278 21.43 1.13 -4.83
CA PRO A 278 20.94 2.45 -5.24
C PRO A 278 22.00 3.57 -5.20
N ASN A 279 23.00 3.44 -4.32
CA ASN A 279 24.09 4.43 -4.22
C ASN A 279 25.01 4.45 -5.45
N MET A 280 24.95 3.42 -6.29
CA MET A 280 25.70 3.39 -7.55
C MET A 280 24.98 4.11 -8.69
N GLY A 281 23.76 4.62 -8.44
CA GLY A 281 22.95 5.28 -9.44
C GLY A 281 22.36 4.32 -10.48
N GLY A 282 21.98 4.86 -11.62
CA GLY A 282 21.38 4.12 -12.73
C GLY A 282 19.86 4.28 -12.82
N ASP A 283 19.27 3.65 -13.82
CA ASP A 283 17.82 3.62 -14.02
C ASP A 283 17.16 2.70 -13.00
N ALA A 284 16.28 3.25 -12.17
CA ALA A 284 15.60 2.47 -11.13
C ALA A 284 14.77 1.32 -11.69
N LEU A 285 14.21 1.41 -12.90
CA LEU A 285 13.48 0.31 -13.54
C LEU A 285 14.36 -0.91 -13.87
N GLN A 286 15.68 -0.74 -13.83
CA GLN A 286 16.65 -1.85 -13.96
C GLN A 286 17.05 -2.46 -12.61
N TRP A 287 16.69 -1.81 -11.49
CA TRP A 287 16.98 -2.38 -10.17
C TRP A 287 16.01 -3.51 -9.89
N LYS A 288 16.57 -4.64 -9.50
CA LYS A 288 15.82 -5.87 -9.23
C LYS A 288 15.78 -6.18 -7.74
N ALA A 289 14.60 -6.47 -7.22
CA ALA A 289 14.43 -7.20 -5.97
C ALA A 289 13.62 -8.48 -6.22
N GLU A 290 13.94 -9.54 -5.48
CA GLU A 290 13.10 -10.72 -5.39
C GLU A 290 12.36 -10.68 -4.06
N VAL A 291 11.07 -10.90 -4.11
CA VAL A 291 10.19 -10.85 -2.94
C VAL A 291 9.57 -12.22 -2.74
N TYR A 292 9.69 -12.71 -1.52
CA TYR A 292 9.18 -14.02 -1.12
C TYR A 292 8.13 -13.83 -0.02
N LEU A 293 7.01 -14.50 -0.15
CA LEU A 293 5.95 -14.57 0.85
C LEU A 293 5.78 -16.03 1.26
N PRO A 294 6.33 -16.46 2.42
CA PRO A 294 6.32 -17.85 2.83
C PRO A 294 4.91 -18.42 2.95
N PHE A 295 4.71 -19.69 2.60
CA PHE A 295 3.47 -20.38 2.90
C PHE A 295 3.38 -20.66 4.40
N LYS A 296 2.16 -20.58 4.96
CA LYS A 296 1.89 -21.09 6.31
C LYS A 296 2.13 -22.57 6.34
N GLU A 297 2.86 -23.04 7.35
CA GLU A 297 3.01 -24.47 7.58
C GLU A 297 1.61 -25.06 7.87
N GLU A 298 1.30 -26.20 7.22
CA GLU A 298 0.11 -26.96 7.59
C GLU A 298 0.32 -27.47 9.02
N GLU A 299 -0.60 -27.15 9.92
CA GLU A 299 -0.59 -27.73 11.25
C GLU A 299 -0.68 -29.25 11.05
N ALA A 300 0.39 -29.97 11.42
CA ALA A 300 0.39 -31.41 11.44
C ALA A 300 -0.70 -31.86 12.41
N GLY A 301 -1.85 -32.29 11.86
CA GLY A 301 -2.99 -32.80 12.59
C GLY A 301 -2.70 -34.15 13.28
#